data_2a1bc6ba95b9249fc4c13a920cf4e855
#
_entry.id   2a1bc6ba95b9249fc4c13a920cf4e855
#
_cell.length_a   1.000
_cell.length_b   1.000
_cell.length_c   1.000
_cell.angle_alpha   90.00
_cell.angle_beta   90.00
_cell.angle_gamma   90.00
#
_symmetry.space_group_name_H-M   'P 1'
#
loop_
_entity.id
_entity.type
_entity.pdbx_description
1 polymer ?
#
loop_
_entity_poly.entity_id
_entity_poly.type
_entity_poly.pdbx_seq_one_letter_code
_entity_poly.pdbx_strand_id
1 'polypeptide(L)'
;MVNFHDTVSGGRLRHRMKRGLSHTIGGEAPFDQFDWDRLRVFRAVAKTGSMSAAAIVLGGSLPTISRRVTDLETALQAELFQRNHTGVDLTDAGRTLLRHADLMADTIHAAQIEVGSVANDVGRAIHLVCNEPLAQYWIVPRLA
;
A
#
# COMPACT_ATOMS: atom_id res chain seq x y z
N MET A 1 -29.53 48.77 -27.96
CA MET A 1 -30.98 48.82 -27.82
C MET A 1 -31.56 47.56 -28.40
N VAL A 2 -31.63 46.47 -27.68
CA VAL A 2 -32.57 45.35 -27.88
C VAL A 2 -32.63 44.58 -26.56
N ASN A 3 -33.80 44.55 -25.94
CA ASN A 3 -34.21 43.67 -24.85
C ASN A 3 -34.38 42.25 -25.35
N PHE A 4 -33.97 41.27 -24.54
CA PHE A 4 -34.57 39.95 -24.61
C PHE A 4 -34.78 39.40 -23.19
N HIS A 5 -36.00 39.58 -22.71
CA HIS A 5 -36.63 38.68 -21.75
C HIS A 5 -36.99 37.42 -22.52
N ASP A 6 -36.61 36.25 -21.98
CA ASP A 6 -37.52 35.13 -22.08
C ASP A 6 -37.27 34.11 -20.94
N THR A 7 -38.35 33.84 -20.31
CA THR A 7 -38.63 32.85 -19.27
C THR A 7 -38.74 31.48 -19.91
N VAL A 8 -38.03 30.46 -19.39
CA VAL A 8 -38.40 29.07 -19.63
C VAL A 8 -38.19 28.21 -18.39
N SER A 9 -39.26 27.97 -17.77
CA SER A 9 -39.84 26.76 -17.20
C SER A 9 -38.97 25.48 -17.15
N GLY A 10 -38.96 24.96 -15.97
CA GLY A 10 -38.68 23.61 -15.44
C GLY A 10 -38.45 22.45 -16.37
N GLY A 11 -37.30 21.79 -16.13
CA GLY A 11 -37.03 20.48 -16.64
C GLY A 11 -36.04 19.79 -15.73
N ARG A 12 -36.52 18.95 -14.80
CA ARG A 12 -35.73 18.04 -14.00
C ARG A 12 -35.13 16.96 -14.91
N LEU A 13 -33.92 17.18 -15.43
CA LEU A 13 -33.14 16.17 -16.07
C LEU A 13 -32.36 15.39 -15.01
N ARG A 14 -32.88 14.21 -14.65
CA ARG A 14 -32.15 13.16 -13.94
C ARG A 14 -30.98 12.75 -14.83
N HIS A 15 -29.80 13.25 -14.54
CA HIS A 15 -28.57 12.81 -15.18
C HIS A 15 -28.23 11.41 -14.65
N ARG A 16 -28.68 10.41 -15.41
CA ARG A 16 -28.27 9.01 -15.27
C ARG A 16 -26.79 8.95 -15.65
N MET A 17 -25.94 9.02 -14.66
CA MET A 17 -24.51 8.85 -14.82
C MET A 17 -24.24 7.43 -15.33
N LYS A 18 -24.03 7.32 -16.65
CA LYS A 18 -23.44 6.13 -17.27
C LYS A 18 -22.05 5.99 -16.67
N ARG A 19 -21.85 4.90 -15.94
CA ARG A 19 -20.51 4.41 -15.59
C ARG A 19 -19.79 4.05 -16.90
N GLY A 20 -19.10 5.02 -17.49
CA GLY A 20 -18.15 4.78 -18.56
C GLY A 20 -16.90 4.17 -17.95
N LEU A 21 -16.55 2.96 -18.37
CA LEU A 21 -15.21 2.42 -18.17
C LEU A 21 -14.24 3.36 -18.90
N SER A 22 -13.60 4.24 -18.17
CA SER A 22 -12.41 4.94 -18.66
C SER A 22 -11.22 4.02 -18.47
N HIS A 23 -10.92 3.23 -19.47
CA HIS A 23 -9.65 2.52 -19.58
C HIS A 23 -8.59 3.55 -19.99
N THR A 24 -8.08 4.29 -19.02
CA THR A 24 -6.97 5.22 -19.22
C THR A 24 -5.67 4.48 -18.97
N ILE A 25 -5.07 3.97 -20.03
CA ILE A 25 -3.66 3.59 -20.04
C ILE A 25 -2.89 4.91 -19.87
N GLY A 26 -2.29 5.15 -18.67
CA GLY A 26 -1.43 6.30 -18.41
C GLY A 26 -2.02 7.39 -17.52
N GLY A 27 -3.16 7.18 -16.83
CA GLY A 27 -3.60 8.06 -15.77
C GLY A 27 -3.00 7.63 -14.43
N GLU A 28 -2.40 8.56 -13.70
CA GLU A 28 -2.07 8.40 -12.29
C GLU A 28 -3.30 7.82 -11.58
N ALA A 29 -3.23 6.55 -11.18
CA ALA A 29 -4.25 6.03 -10.27
C ALA A 29 -4.19 6.90 -9.03
N PRO A 30 -5.29 7.56 -8.63
CA PRO A 30 -5.21 8.49 -7.53
C PRO A 30 -4.65 7.76 -6.32
N PHE A 31 -3.56 8.27 -5.76
CA PHE A 31 -2.92 7.77 -4.55
C PHE A 31 -3.96 7.51 -3.44
N ASP A 32 -5.00 8.32 -3.40
CA ASP A 32 -6.11 8.26 -2.45
C ASP A 32 -7.05 7.06 -2.64
N GLN A 33 -7.01 6.38 -3.78
CA GLN A 33 -7.87 5.20 -4.04
C GLN A 33 -7.17 3.87 -3.72
N PHE A 34 -5.87 3.91 -3.39
CA PHE A 34 -5.12 2.71 -3.04
C PHE A 34 -5.38 2.31 -1.59
N ASP A 35 -5.88 1.10 -1.37
CA ASP A 35 -6.16 0.57 -0.04
C ASP A 35 -4.88 0.00 0.62
N TRP A 36 -4.18 0.86 1.34
CA TRP A 36 -2.95 0.55 2.07
C TRP A 36 -3.12 -0.55 3.12
N ASP A 37 -4.31 -0.66 3.71
CA ASP A 37 -4.58 -1.69 4.71
C ASP A 37 -4.65 -3.08 4.09
N ARG A 38 -5.18 -3.20 2.87
CA ARG A 38 -5.15 -4.46 2.10
C ARG A 38 -3.71 -4.86 1.76
N LEU A 39 -2.86 -3.90 1.36
CA LEU A 39 -1.45 -4.17 1.09
C LEU A 39 -0.71 -4.63 2.35
N ARG A 40 -0.98 -4.02 3.50
CA ARG A 40 -0.42 -4.42 4.79
C ARG A 40 -0.82 -5.85 5.14
N VAL A 41 -2.09 -6.21 4.95
CA VAL A 41 -2.60 -7.58 5.16
C VAL A 41 -1.93 -8.57 4.22
N PHE A 42 -1.87 -8.26 2.93
CA PHE A 42 -1.17 -9.07 1.93
C PHE A 42 0.29 -9.36 2.35
N ARG A 43 1.03 -8.30 2.72
CA ARG A 43 2.43 -8.42 3.16
C ARG A 43 2.56 -9.30 4.39
N ALA A 44 1.67 -9.20 5.37
CA ALA A 44 1.66 -10.05 6.56
C ALA A 44 1.42 -11.53 6.21
N VAL A 45 0.46 -11.81 5.32
CA VAL A 45 0.21 -13.18 4.84
C VAL A 45 1.41 -13.73 4.08
N ALA A 46 2.01 -12.93 3.19
CA ALA A 46 3.19 -13.31 2.43
C ALA A 46 4.39 -13.67 3.33
N LYS A 47 4.60 -12.92 4.42
CA LYS A 47 5.70 -13.14 5.36
C LYS A 47 5.48 -14.32 6.30
N THR A 48 4.23 -14.63 6.64
CA THR A 48 3.88 -15.72 7.54
C THR A 48 3.59 -17.05 6.82
N GLY A 49 3.32 -17.01 5.52
CA GLY A 49 2.88 -18.17 4.73
C GLY A 49 1.51 -18.70 5.14
N SER A 50 0.76 -17.97 5.98
CA SER A 50 -0.51 -18.43 6.53
C SER A 50 -1.48 -17.29 6.85
N MET A 51 -2.72 -17.39 6.38
CA MET A 51 -3.80 -16.46 6.70
C MET A 51 -4.09 -16.42 8.20
N SER A 52 -4.03 -17.57 8.88
CA SER A 52 -4.28 -17.68 10.32
C SER A 52 -3.15 -17.03 11.13
N ALA A 53 -1.90 -17.26 10.74
CA ALA A 53 -0.75 -16.64 11.40
C ALA A 53 -0.76 -15.11 11.19
N ALA A 54 -1.08 -14.65 9.99
CA ALA A 54 -1.24 -13.22 9.70
C ALA A 54 -2.36 -12.58 10.54
N ALA A 55 -3.47 -13.29 10.77
CA ALA A 55 -4.55 -12.82 11.62
C ALA A 55 -4.07 -12.57 13.07
N ILE A 56 -3.26 -13.47 13.61
CA ILE A 56 -2.66 -13.30 14.94
C ILE A 56 -1.74 -12.08 14.98
N VAL A 57 -0.83 -11.97 14.00
CA VAL A 57 0.13 -10.85 13.92
C VAL A 57 -0.55 -9.50 13.80
N LEU A 58 -1.67 -9.43 13.07
CA LEU A 58 -2.41 -8.19 12.85
C LEU A 58 -3.50 -7.91 13.89
N GLY A 59 -3.70 -8.82 14.86
CA GLY A 59 -4.75 -8.68 15.87
C GLY A 59 -6.17 -8.74 15.26
N GLY A 60 -6.33 -9.49 14.17
CA GLY A 60 -7.58 -9.61 13.43
C GLY A 60 -8.15 -11.04 13.44
N SER A 61 -9.23 -11.25 12.68
CA SER A 61 -9.82 -12.57 12.49
C SER A 61 -9.48 -13.14 11.11
N LEU A 62 -9.39 -14.47 11.00
CA LEU A 62 -9.16 -15.17 9.74
C LEU A 62 -10.13 -14.76 8.62
N PRO A 63 -11.46 -14.67 8.86
CA PRO A 63 -12.39 -14.20 7.82
C PRO A 63 -12.08 -12.79 7.32
N THR A 64 -11.66 -11.88 8.22
CA THR A 64 -11.29 -10.51 7.85
C THR A 64 -10.04 -10.49 6.96
N ILE A 65 -9.01 -11.25 7.32
CA ILE A 65 -7.78 -11.36 6.54
C ILE A 65 -8.06 -11.95 5.16
N SER A 66 -8.80 -13.07 5.11
CA SER A 66 -9.17 -13.72 3.84
C SER A 66 -9.94 -12.79 2.92
N ARG A 67 -10.95 -12.08 3.45
CA ARG A 67 -11.72 -11.11 2.67
C ARG A 67 -10.85 -9.99 2.10
N ARG A 68 -9.96 -9.39 2.91
CA ARG A 68 -9.08 -8.31 2.46
C ARG A 68 -8.11 -8.75 1.36
N VAL A 69 -7.61 -9.98 1.43
CA VAL A 69 -6.78 -10.56 0.38
C VAL A 69 -7.60 -10.74 -0.89
N THR A 70 -8.79 -11.34 -0.82
CA THR A 70 -9.68 -11.50 -1.97
C THR A 70 -10.07 -10.16 -2.59
N ASP A 71 -10.37 -9.15 -1.78
CA ASP A 71 -10.69 -7.80 -2.26
C ASP A 71 -9.50 -7.17 -2.99
N LEU A 72 -8.25 -7.41 -2.54
CA LEU A 72 -7.03 -6.95 -3.20
C LEU A 72 -6.81 -7.68 -4.54
N GLU A 73 -6.94 -9.00 -4.57
CA GLU A 73 -6.82 -9.82 -5.77
C GLU A 73 -7.86 -9.39 -6.83
N THR A 74 -9.08 -9.11 -6.38
CA THR A 74 -10.16 -8.60 -7.25
C THR A 74 -9.81 -7.21 -7.81
N ALA A 75 -9.29 -6.31 -6.98
CA ALA A 75 -8.92 -4.97 -7.41
C ALA A 75 -7.76 -4.98 -8.41
N LEU A 76 -6.80 -5.89 -8.24
CA LEU A 76 -5.65 -6.07 -9.12
C LEU A 76 -5.93 -7.00 -10.32
N GLN A 77 -7.09 -7.67 -10.32
CA GLN A 77 -7.46 -8.69 -11.32
C GLN A 77 -6.38 -9.78 -11.47
N ALA A 78 -5.77 -10.16 -10.36
CA ALA A 78 -4.70 -11.15 -10.31
C ALA A 78 -4.75 -11.95 -9.00
N GLU A 79 -4.55 -13.25 -9.10
CA GLU A 79 -4.33 -14.10 -7.92
C GLU A 79 -2.91 -13.84 -7.38
N LEU A 80 -2.82 -13.54 -6.09
CA LEU A 80 -1.56 -13.25 -5.41
C LEU A 80 -1.04 -14.44 -4.63
N PHE A 81 -1.96 -15.33 -4.21
CA PHE A 81 -1.66 -16.54 -3.49
C PHE A 81 -2.23 -17.77 -4.16
N GLN A 82 -1.50 -18.87 -4.04
CA GLN A 82 -1.99 -20.22 -4.33
C GLN A 82 -1.99 -21.06 -3.06
N ARG A 83 -3.00 -21.91 -2.88
CA ARG A 83 -3.11 -22.79 -1.72
C ARG A 83 -2.16 -23.98 -1.87
N ASN A 84 -1.49 -24.34 -0.79
CA ASN A 84 -0.72 -25.57 -0.67
C ASN A 84 -1.17 -26.38 0.57
N HIS A 85 -0.57 -27.53 0.81
CA HIS A 85 -0.93 -28.41 1.94
C HIS A 85 -0.61 -27.82 3.32
N THR A 86 0.27 -26.84 3.39
CA THR A 86 0.77 -26.24 4.65
C THR A 86 0.31 -24.82 4.86
N GLY A 87 -0.33 -24.21 3.85
CA GLY A 87 -0.77 -22.81 3.93
C GLY A 87 -0.98 -22.18 2.57
N VAL A 88 -0.29 -21.07 2.30
CA VAL A 88 -0.35 -20.34 1.04
C VAL A 88 1.05 -19.99 0.53
N ASP A 89 1.24 -20.13 -0.76
CA ASP A 89 2.43 -19.68 -1.49
C ASP A 89 2.11 -18.47 -2.36
N LEU A 90 3.13 -17.67 -2.65
CA LEU A 90 2.99 -16.54 -3.57
C LEU A 90 2.98 -17.01 -5.04
N THR A 91 2.08 -16.45 -5.83
CA THR A 91 2.14 -16.50 -7.29
C THR A 91 3.26 -15.58 -7.81
N ASP A 92 3.51 -15.55 -9.13
CA ASP A 92 4.45 -14.59 -9.73
C ASP A 92 3.97 -13.14 -9.55
N ALA A 93 2.66 -12.90 -9.66
CA ALA A 93 2.04 -11.61 -9.36
C ALA A 93 2.22 -11.24 -7.89
N GLY A 94 2.01 -12.21 -6.97
CA GLY A 94 2.25 -12.02 -5.54
C GLY A 94 3.70 -11.68 -5.23
N ARG A 95 4.67 -12.38 -5.83
CA ARG A 95 6.11 -12.06 -5.66
C ARG A 95 6.45 -10.66 -6.14
N THR A 96 5.85 -10.25 -7.26
CA THR A 96 6.04 -8.90 -7.79
C THR A 96 5.47 -7.86 -6.85
N LEU A 97 4.24 -8.04 -6.37
CA LEU A 97 3.61 -7.12 -5.43
C LEU A 97 4.39 -7.06 -4.10
N LEU A 98 4.91 -8.19 -3.60
CA LEU A 98 5.66 -8.21 -2.34
C LEU A 98 6.92 -7.35 -2.40
N ARG A 99 7.66 -7.38 -3.52
CA ARG A 99 8.84 -6.51 -3.68
C ARG A 99 8.47 -5.03 -3.55
N HIS A 100 7.37 -4.60 -4.18
CA HIS A 100 6.90 -3.22 -4.07
C HIS A 100 6.37 -2.90 -2.68
N ALA A 101 5.65 -3.82 -2.05
CA ALA A 101 5.14 -3.67 -0.69
C ALA A 101 6.27 -3.54 0.35
N ASP A 102 7.37 -4.26 0.17
CA ASP A 102 8.55 -4.14 1.04
C ASP A 102 9.24 -2.78 0.83
N LEU A 103 9.45 -2.33 -0.41
CA LEU A 103 10.00 -0.99 -0.70
C LEU A 103 9.15 0.14 -0.09
N MET A 104 7.83 0.04 -0.19
CA MET A 104 6.92 1.01 0.42
C MET A 104 7.02 1.01 1.94
N ALA A 105 7.10 -0.18 2.57
CA ALA A 105 7.27 -0.29 4.01
C ALA A 105 8.58 0.34 4.49
N ASP A 106 9.68 0.12 3.77
CA ASP A 106 10.99 0.70 4.07
C ASP A 106 10.95 2.23 3.91
N THR A 107 10.27 2.74 2.88
CA THR A 107 10.09 4.18 2.66
C THR A 107 9.29 4.82 3.80
N ILE A 108 8.20 4.18 4.23
CA ILE A 108 7.40 4.67 5.36
C ILE A 108 8.23 4.66 6.65
N HIS A 109 9.01 3.61 6.87
CA HIS A 109 9.88 3.51 8.05
C HIS A 109 10.94 4.62 8.06
N ALA A 110 11.59 4.87 6.94
CA ALA A 110 12.54 5.97 6.79
C ALA A 110 11.89 7.34 7.07
N ALA A 111 10.70 7.58 6.52
CA ALA A 111 9.95 8.80 6.77
C ALA A 111 9.59 8.99 8.25
N GLN A 112 9.21 7.90 8.95
CA GLN A 112 8.92 7.96 10.39
C GLN A 112 10.15 8.36 11.21
N ILE A 113 11.33 7.82 10.87
CA ILE A 113 12.61 8.20 11.51
C ILE A 113 12.91 9.66 11.25
N GLU A 114 12.79 10.12 10.00
CA GLU A 114 13.08 11.49 9.62
C GLU A 114 12.15 12.49 10.32
N VAL A 115 10.85 12.25 10.30
CA VAL A 115 9.87 13.08 11.01
C VAL A 115 10.10 13.07 12.53
N GLY A 116 10.40 11.92 13.10
CA GLY A 116 10.73 11.79 14.53
C GLY A 116 11.98 12.57 14.92
N SER A 117 12.98 12.64 14.05
CA SER A 117 14.20 13.41 14.29
C SER A 117 13.96 14.93 14.23
N VAL A 118 13.08 15.39 13.35
CA VAL A 118 12.69 16.80 13.24
C VAL A 118 11.86 17.24 14.45
N ALA A 119 10.96 16.36 14.92
CA ALA A 119 10.06 16.69 16.04
C ALA A 119 10.78 16.78 17.39
N ASN A 120 11.90 16.10 17.57
CA ASN A 120 12.57 16.02 18.87
C ASN A 120 13.72 17.01 19.07
N ASP A 121 14.07 17.86 18.10
CA ASP A 121 15.18 18.83 18.15
C ASP A 121 16.49 18.27 18.79
N VAL A 122 16.63 16.95 18.82
CA VAL A 122 17.79 16.24 19.35
C VAL A 122 18.77 16.11 18.20
N GLY A 123 19.90 16.75 18.34
CA GLY A 123 20.98 16.90 17.37
C GLY A 123 21.06 15.74 16.36
N ARG A 124 21.26 16.10 15.09
CA ARG A 124 21.32 15.24 13.91
C ARG A 124 21.99 13.89 14.20
N ALA A 125 21.20 12.91 14.64
CA ALA A 125 21.70 11.54 14.74
C ALA A 125 21.70 10.93 13.34
N ILE A 126 22.85 10.57 12.84
CA ILE A 126 23.01 9.84 11.59
C ILE A 126 22.81 8.36 11.94
N HIS A 127 21.68 7.78 11.51
CA HIS A 127 21.48 6.34 11.63
C HIS A 127 22.11 5.62 10.43
N LEU A 128 23.25 4.98 10.66
CA LEU A 128 23.93 4.18 9.66
C LEU A 128 23.49 2.72 9.81
N VAL A 129 22.81 2.18 8.78
CA VAL A 129 22.54 0.76 8.69
C VAL A 129 23.60 0.11 7.80
N CYS A 130 24.45 -0.70 8.39
CA CYS A 130 25.51 -1.39 7.67
C CYS A 130 25.68 -2.80 8.25
N ASN A 131 26.38 -3.68 7.51
CA ASN A 131 26.74 -4.98 8.02
C ASN A 131 27.86 -4.87 9.08
N GLU A 132 27.94 -5.84 9.98
CA GLU A 132 28.87 -5.84 11.10
C GLU A 132 30.33 -5.64 10.70
N PRO A 133 30.90 -6.28 9.65
CA PRO A 133 32.27 -6.04 9.24
C PRO A 133 32.55 -4.61 8.82
N LEU A 134 31.63 -3.96 8.09
CA LEU A 134 31.77 -2.57 7.67
C LEU A 134 31.72 -1.63 8.87
N ALA A 135 30.82 -1.89 9.82
CA ALA A 135 30.75 -1.13 11.06
C ALA A 135 32.07 -1.21 11.83
N GLN A 136 32.53 -2.41 12.11
CA GLN A 136 33.62 -2.67 13.05
C GLN A 136 35.00 -2.34 12.49
N TYR A 137 35.26 -2.61 11.20
CA TYR A 137 36.58 -2.42 10.61
C TYR A 137 36.75 -1.11 9.85
N TRP A 138 35.68 -0.46 9.46
CA TRP A 138 35.78 0.73 8.63
C TRP A 138 35.15 1.99 9.26
N ILE A 139 33.97 1.89 9.86
CA ILE A 139 33.22 3.06 10.37
C ILE A 139 33.71 3.45 11.77
N VAL A 140 33.66 2.52 12.72
CA VAL A 140 33.98 2.80 14.13
C VAL A 140 35.39 3.37 14.30
N PRO A 141 36.46 2.88 13.64
CA PRO A 141 37.78 3.45 13.77
C PRO A 141 37.95 4.87 13.21
N ARG A 142 36.97 5.35 12.40
CA ARG A 142 37.00 6.70 11.80
C ARG A 142 36.07 7.69 12.49
N LEU A 143 35.24 7.25 13.43
CA LEU A 143 34.37 8.08 14.25
C LEU A 143 34.97 8.38 15.64
N ALA A 144 36.02 7.70 16.03
CA ALA A 144 36.82 7.97 17.22
C ALA A 144 37.90 8.97 16.89
#